data_fbfbfa90b65200f4c758a863c2f5d898
#
_entry.id   fbfbfa90b65200f4c758a863c2f5d898
#
_cell.length_a   1.000
_cell.length_b   1.000
_cell.length_c   1.000
_cell.angle_alpha   90.00
_cell.angle_beta   90.00
_cell.angle_gamma   90.00
#
_symmetry.space_group_name_H-M   'P 1'
#
loop_
_entity.id
_entity.type
_entity.pdbx_description
1 polymer ?
#
loop_
_entity_poly.entity_id
_entity_poly.type
_entity_poly.pdbx_seq_one_letter_code
_entity_poly.pdbx_strand_id
1 'polypeptide(L)'
;MKTHDFYFELPQELIAQTPIARRDQSRLLALDKDTGRWEHRRFFELPQLLRAGDCLIMNDSRVLPARLLGSRVRQDGTLGGTCEVLLLIDRGDNVWECLVRPGRKLRTGARVSFGEAGELTAEVTGEVEGGNRLVRFHYQGIFLEVLERLGRMPLPPYIREELRDRERYQTVYSRVTGSAAAPTAGLHFTRELMDRVEAMGVEIGYVTLHVGLGTFRPVKEEEITDHDMHSEYCVIPRETAELINRTRARGGRVICVGTTSCRTVESWAGEDGHMEARAGWTKIFIYPGYRFKVMDALITNFHLPESTLIMLVSALAGRERVLAAYEEAVRERYRFFSFGDAMFIASGIGENVQNPEKTEISRVSGSERKPDGND
;
A
#
# COMPACT_ATOMS: atom_id res chain seq x y z
N MET A 1 -3.09 -4.42 -24.33
CA MET A 1 -2.95 -3.11 -23.63
C MET A 1 -1.49 -2.97 -23.24
N LYS A 2 -0.89 -1.86 -23.63
CA LYS A 2 0.54 -1.65 -23.43
C LYS A 2 0.83 -1.00 -22.09
N THR A 3 2.01 -1.24 -21.53
CA THR A 3 2.50 -0.61 -20.32
C THR A 3 2.50 0.92 -20.46
N HIS A 4 2.88 1.43 -21.63
CA HIS A 4 2.89 2.86 -21.94
C HIS A 4 1.48 3.52 -21.96
N ASP A 5 0.42 2.75 -22.07
CA ASP A 5 -0.96 3.27 -21.95
C ASP A 5 -1.26 3.86 -20.55
N PHE A 6 -0.39 3.58 -19.56
CA PHE A 6 -0.46 4.08 -18.17
C PHE A 6 0.60 5.15 -17.87
N TYR A 7 1.17 5.73 -18.91
CA TYR A 7 2.12 6.83 -18.76
C TYR A 7 1.40 8.16 -18.44
N PHE A 8 1.98 8.93 -17.56
CA PHE A 8 1.70 10.35 -17.33
C PHE A 8 3.00 11.04 -16.94
N GLU A 9 3.10 12.33 -17.19
CA GLU A 9 4.27 13.10 -16.82
C GLU A 9 4.28 13.36 -15.31
N LEU A 10 5.29 12.87 -14.61
CA LEU A 10 5.48 13.07 -13.17
C LEU A 10 6.79 13.82 -12.90
N PRO A 11 6.70 15.12 -12.51
CA PRO A 11 7.87 15.88 -12.07
C PRO A 11 8.53 15.23 -10.84
N GLN A 12 9.86 15.07 -10.89
CA GLN A 12 10.61 14.37 -9.85
C GLN A 12 10.49 15.04 -8.47
N GLU A 13 10.34 16.37 -8.42
CA GLU A 13 10.15 17.13 -7.19
C GLU A 13 8.83 16.83 -6.47
N LEU A 14 7.85 16.22 -7.13
CA LEU A 14 6.60 15.80 -6.50
C LEU A 14 6.72 14.46 -5.78
N ILE A 15 7.80 13.71 -5.99
CA ILE A 15 8.06 12.46 -5.28
C ILE A 15 8.50 12.78 -3.85
N ALA A 16 7.63 12.48 -2.88
CA ALA A 16 7.85 12.81 -1.48
C ALA A 16 9.06 12.08 -0.90
N GLN A 17 10.03 12.82 -0.36
CA GLN A 17 11.23 12.27 0.26
C GLN A 17 11.06 12.06 1.77
N THR A 18 10.19 12.83 2.41
CA THR A 18 9.95 12.78 3.86
C THR A 18 8.46 12.75 4.18
N PRO A 19 8.04 12.08 5.27
CA PRO A 19 6.65 12.11 5.69
C PRO A 19 6.24 13.52 6.16
N ILE A 20 4.97 13.87 5.95
CA ILE A 20 4.37 15.09 6.51
C ILE A 20 4.37 15.03 8.05
N ALA A 21 4.45 16.17 8.74
CA ALA A 21 4.56 16.23 10.20
C ALA A 21 3.43 15.46 10.91
N ARG A 22 2.18 15.74 10.59
CA ARG A 22 1.02 14.99 11.06
C ARG A 22 0.48 14.12 9.93
N ARG A 23 0.37 12.80 10.15
CA ARG A 23 -0.01 11.79 9.16
C ARG A 23 -1.34 12.10 8.47
N ASP A 24 -2.35 12.48 9.26
CA ASP A 24 -3.73 12.76 8.83
C ASP A 24 -3.92 14.10 8.12
N GLN A 25 -2.88 14.94 8.06
CA GLN A 25 -2.92 16.22 7.34
C GLN A 25 -2.48 16.13 5.87
N SER A 26 -2.11 14.96 5.38
CA SER A 26 -1.88 14.76 3.95
C SER A 26 -3.13 15.15 3.16
N ARG A 27 -2.93 15.55 1.91
CA ARG A 27 -4.06 15.81 1.01
C ARG A 27 -4.73 14.49 0.64
N LEU A 28 -6.02 14.57 0.32
CA LEU A 28 -6.83 13.45 -0.14
C LEU A 28 -7.58 13.88 -1.40
N LEU A 29 -7.34 13.20 -2.51
CA LEU A 29 -8.16 13.34 -3.71
C LEU A 29 -9.23 12.26 -3.67
N ALA A 30 -10.48 12.65 -3.46
CA ALA A 30 -11.62 11.74 -3.50
C ALA A 30 -12.14 11.67 -4.94
N LEU A 31 -12.06 10.49 -5.57
CA LEU A 31 -12.44 10.23 -6.96
C LEU A 31 -13.70 9.36 -7.01
N ASP A 32 -14.71 9.84 -7.68
CA ASP A 32 -15.88 9.03 -8.04
C ASP A 32 -15.52 8.08 -9.20
N LYS A 33 -15.56 6.78 -8.91
CA LYS A 33 -15.16 5.75 -9.88
C LYS A 33 -16.12 5.61 -11.07
N ASP A 34 -17.37 6.04 -10.91
CA ASP A 34 -18.41 5.87 -11.93
C ASP A 34 -18.48 7.07 -12.88
N THR A 35 -18.32 8.29 -12.33
CA THR A 35 -18.44 9.53 -13.09
C THR A 35 -17.10 10.17 -13.45
N GLY A 36 -16.02 9.86 -12.71
CA GLY A 36 -14.70 10.48 -12.84
C GLY A 36 -14.61 11.88 -12.19
N ARG A 37 -15.63 12.33 -11.46
CA ARG A 37 -15.57 13.57 -10.68
C ARG A 37 -14.64 13.41 -9.49
N TRP A 38 -14.00 14.48 -9.07
CA TRP A 38 -13.13 14.45 -7.89
C TRP A 38 -13.34 15.66 -7.00
N GLU A 39 -12.91 15.50 -5.72
CA GLU A 39 -12.88 16.54 -4.72
C GLU A 39 -11.52 16.57 -4.05
N HIS A 40 -11.02 17.78 -3.75
CA HIS A 40 -9.80 17.97 -2.97
C HIS A 40 -10.15 18.11 -1.49
N ARG A 41 -9.55 17.24 -0.66
CA ARG A 41 -9.79 17.15 0.78
C ARG A 41 -8.47 16.98 1.55
N ARG A 42 -8.58 16.87 2.87
CA ARG A 42 -7.52 16.41 3.76
C ARG A 42 -7.87 15.03 4.29
N PHE A 43 -6.85 14.23 4.62
CA PHE A 43 -7.07 12.86 5.05
C PHE A 43 -7.89 12.76 6.35
N PHE A 44 -7.75 13.71 7.28
CA PHE A 44 -8.57 13.77 8.50
C PHE A 44 -10.08 13.97 8.26
N GLU A 45 -10.47 14.32 7.02
CA GLU A 45 -11.87 14.44 6.59
C GLU A 45 -12.44 13.12 6.05
N LEU A 46 -11.63 12.06 5.98
CA LEU A 46 -12.06 10.73 5.53
C LEU A 46 -13.38 10.24 6.16
N PRO A 47 -13.67 10.50 7.47
CA PRO A 47 -14.96 10.13 8.06
C PRO A 47 -16.19 10.67 7.31
N GLN A 48 -16.09 11.81 6.63
CA GLN A 48 -17.20 12.39 5.85
C GLN A 48 -17.50 11.59 4.56
N LEU A 49 -16.59 10.73 4.12
CA LEU A 49 -16.70 9.88 2.93
C LEU A 49 -17.12 8.44 3.28
N LEU A 50 -17.11 8.10 4.57
CA LEU A 50 -17.49 6.79 5.10
C LEU A 50 -18.94 6.80 5.61
N ARG A 51 -19.53 5.61 5.75
CA ARG A 51 -20.90 5.42 6.22
C ARG A 51 -20.94 4.34 7.31
N ALA A 52 -21.84 4.48 8.26
CA ALA A 52 -22.12 3.40 9.21
C ALA A 52 -22.44 2.10 8.46
N GLY A 53 -21.82 1.02 8.88
CA GLY A 53 -21.95 -0.27 8.20
C GLY A 53 -20.89 -0.58 7.15
N ASP A 54 -20.03 0.38 6.78
CA ASP A 54 -18.81 0.09 6.00
C ASP A 54 -17.82 -0.71 6.82
N CYS A 55 -16.86 -1.39 6.16
CA CYS A 55 -15.68 -1.90 6.83
C CYS A 55 -14.39 -1.45 6.11
N LEU A 56 -13.37 -1.11 6.89
CA LEU A 56 -12.00 -0.85 6.40
C LEU A 56 -11.16 -2.12 6.55
N ILE A 57 -10.54 -2.58 5.47
CA ILE A 57 -9.61 -3.72 5.50
C ILE A 57 -8.19 -3.20 5.37
N MET A 58 -7.40 -3.39 6.41
CA MET A 58 -6.06 -2.84 6.57
C MET A 58 -4.98 -3.93 6.62
N ASN A 59 -3.84 -3.68 5.99
CA ASN A 59 -2.68 -4.58 6.08
C ASN A 59 -1.86 -4.24 7.33
N ASP A 60 -1.79 -5.16 8.28
CA ASP A 60 -1.11 -4.99 9.58
C ASP A 60 0.35 -5.45 9.60
N SER A 61 0.93 -5.71 8.43
CA SER A 61 2.33 -6.08 8.35
C SER A 61 3.24 -4.98 8.90
N ARG A 62 4.30 -5.38 9.61
CA ARG A 62 5.34 -4.51 10.17
C ARG A 62 6.65 -4.72 9.42
N VAL A 63 7.28 -3.63 9.04
CA VAL A 63 8.55 -3.65 8.31
C VAL A 63 9.68 -4.07 9.23
N LEU A 64 10.48 -5.02 8.77
CA LEU A 64 11.75 -5.38 9.40
C LEU A 64 12.82 -4.33 9.10
N PRO A 65 13.74 -4.01 10.01
CA PRO A 65 14.97 -3.30 9.69
C PRO A 65 15.93 -4.21 8.90
N ALA A 66 15.45 -4.62 7.73
CA ALA A 66 15.99 -5.72 6.95
C ALA A 66 17.27 -5.36 6.17
N ARG A 67 17.68 -4.10 6.14
CA ARG A 67 18.88 -3.64 5.42
C ARG A 67 20.08 -3.64 6.35
N LEU A 68 20.99 -4.58 6.12
CA LEU A 68 22.23 -4.73 6.89
C LEU A 68 23.41 -4.18 6.09
N LEU A 69 24.16 -3.28 6.71
CA LEU A 69 25.43 -2.78 6.17
C LEU A 69 26.59 -3.45 6.92
N GLY A 70 27.50 -4.07 6.22
CA GLY A 70 28.61 -4.80 6.80
C GLY A 70 29.87 -4.76 5.94
N SER A 71 30.85 -5.54 6.32
CA SER A 71 32.11 -5.69 5.61
C SER A 71 32.33 -7.13 5.22
N ARG A 72 32.81 -7.35 3.98
CA ARG A 72 33.18 -8.70 3.54
C ARG A 72 34.39 -9.17 4.37
N VAL A 73 34.37 -10.40 4.84
CA VAL A 73 35.51 -11.06 5.49
C VAL A 73 36.38 -11.70 4.40
N ARG A 74 37.68 -11.38 4.38
CA ARG A 74 38.65 -11.99 3.47
C ARG A 74 39.10 -13.38 3.96
N GLN A 75 39.80 -14.13 3.13
CA GLN A 75 40.30 -15.47 3.49
C GLN A 75 41.26 -15.43 4.68
N ASP A 76 42.02 -14.36 4.85
CA ASP A 76 42.92 -14.13 5.97
C ASP A 76 42.19 -13.65 7.26
N GLY A 77 40.86 -13.57 7.25
CA GLY A 77 40.06 -13.12 8.37
C GLY A 77 39.93 -11.60 8.49
N THR A 78 40.64 -10.81 7.69
CA THR A 78 40.58 -9.35 7.74
C THR A 78 39.29 -8.82 7.09
N LEU A 79 38.85 -7.64 7.52
CA LEU A 79 37.70 -6.97 6.92
C LEU A 79 38.06 -6.37 5.57
N GLY A 80 37.20 -6.60 4.60
CA GLY A 80 37.29 -6.07 3.25
C GLY A 80 36.39 -4.87 3.00
N GLY A 81 36.03 -4.66 1.73
CA GLY A 81 35.14 -3.57 1.36
C GLY A 81 33.73 -3.73 1.90
N THR A 82 33.02 -2.62 2.06
CA THR A 82 31.65 -2.54 2.50
C THR A 82 30.70 -3.32 1.58
N CYS A 83 29.68 -3.89 2.15
CA CYS A 83 28.60 -4.57 1.44
C CYS A 83 27.26 -4.35 2.13
N GLU A 84 26.21 -4.57 1.38
CA GLU A 84 24.82 -4.51 1.83
C GLU A 84 24.18 -5.87 1.63
N VAL A 85 23.46 -6.32 2.65
CA VAL A 85 22.61 -7.52 2.62
C VAL A 85 21.21 -7.09 3.03
N LEU A 86 20.25 -7.28 2.14
CA LEU A 86 18.86 -6.94 2.36
C LEU A 86 18.03 -8.22 2.43
N LEU A 87 17.46 -8.48 3.60
CA LEU A 87 16.62 -9.65 3.86
C LEU A 87 15.30 -9.54 3.09
N LEU A 88 14.89 -10.62 2.43
CA LEU A 88 13.66 -10.67 1.65
C LEU A 88 12.68 -11.73 2.16
N ILE A 89 13.12 -12.99 2.23
CA ILE A 89 12.26 -14.13 2.58
C ILE A 89 13.01 -14.99 3.59
N ASP A 90 12.37 -15.26 4.72
CA ASP A 90 12.85 -16.26 5.68
C ASP A 90 12.64 -17.67 5.10
N ARG A 91 13.71 -18.44 5.01
CA ARG A 91 13.72 -19.83 4.51
C ARG A 91 13.82 -20.84 5.65
N GLY A 92 13.81 -20.40 6.90
CA GLY A 92 14.04 -21.20 8.08
C GLY A 92 15.51 -21.48 8.35
N ASP A 93 15.83 -22.10 9.48
CA ASP A 93 17.20 -22.51 9.90
C ASP A 93 18.25 -21.39 9.79
N ASN A 94 17.87 -20.17 10.11
CA ASN A 94 18.69 -18.95 9.99
C ASN A 94 19.14 -18.65 8.56
N VAL A 95 18.48 -19.20 7.55
CA VAL A 95 18.75 -18.94 6.13
C VAL A 95 17.70 -17.99 5.58
N TRP A 96 18.16 -16.93 4.97
CA TRP A 96 17.33 -15.93 4.31
C TRP A 96 17.65 -15.82 2.83
N GLU A 97 16.64 -15.63 2.01
CA GLU A 97 16.84 -15.13 0.68
C GLU A 97 17.08 -13.63 0.76
N CYS A 98 18.17 -13.15 0.18
CA CYS A 98 18.64 -11.78 0.31
C CYS A 98 19.01 -11.17 -1.05
N LEU A 99 18.76 -9.88 -1.20
CA LEU A 99 19.43 -9.08 -2.22
C LEU A 99 20.76 -8.58 -1.64
N VAL A 100 21.85 -8.70 -2.41
CA VAL A 100 23.18 -8.33 -1.92
C VAL A 100 23.87 -7.35 -2.87
N ARG A 101 24.67 -6.44 -2.30
CA ARG A 101 25.51 -5.48 -3.04
C ARG A 101 26.90 -5.40 -2.44
N PRO A 102 27.97 -5.46 -3.28
CA PRO A 102 27.98 -5.75 -4.71
C PRO A 102 27.85 -7.26 -4.98
N GLY A 103 26.89 -7.67 -5.83
CA GLY A 103 26.61 -9.11 -6.09
C GLY A 103 27.80 -9.90 -6.60
N ARG A 104 28.69 -9.26 -7.40
CA ARG A 104 29.90 -9.91 -7.95
C ARG A 104 30.90 -10.36 -6.88
N LYS A 105 30.90 -9.75 -5.70
CA LYS A 105 31.81 -10.05 -4.58
C LYS A 105 31.19 -10.93 -3.52
N LEU A 106 29.86 -11.07 -3.53
CA LEU A 106 29.10 -11.89 -2.57
C LEU A 106 28.52 -13.12 -3.28
N ARG A 107 29.44 -14.01 -3.70
CA ARG A 107 29.15 -15.32 -4.28
C ARG A 107 29.09 -16.37 -3.18
N THR A 108 28.63 -17.57 -3.51
CA THR A 108 28.62 -18.73 -2.60
C THR A 108 29.99 -18.89 -1.91
N GLY A 109 29.99 -19.09 -0.60
CA GLY A 109 31.16 -19.14 0.26
C GLY A 109 31.67 -17.77 0.74
N ALA A 110 31.11 -16.65 0.26
CA ALA A 110 31.48 -15.31 0.76
C ALA A 110 30.95 -15.11 2.19
N ARG A 111 31.80 -14.55 3.06
CA ARG A 111 31.42 -14.20 4.44
C ARG A 111 31.33 -12.70 4.63
N VAL A 112 30.41 -12.30 5.50
CA VAL A 112 30.14 -10.89 5.86
C VAL A 112 30.06 -10.77 7.37
N SER A 113 30.61 -9.67 7.89
CA SER A 113 30.51 -9.29 9.30
C SER A 113 29.77 -7.98 9.45
N PHE A 114 28.87 -7.89 10.41
CA PHE A 114 28.05 -6.71 10.72
C PHE A 114 28.27 -6.32 12.18
N GLY A 115 28.15 -5.03 12.47
CA GLY A 115 28.46 -4.46 13.78
C GLY A 115 29.97 -4.29 14.00
N GLU A 116 30.33 -3.50 15.01
CA GLU A 116 31.74 -3.17 15.31
C GLU A 116 32.52 -4.38 15.84
N ALA A 117 31.85 -5.21 16.64
CA ALA A 117 32.43 -6.39 17.25
C ALA A 117 32.13 -7.73 16.51
N GLY A 118 31.50 -7.66 15.32
CA GLY A 118 31.09 -8.85 14.58
C GLY A 118 29.93 -9.60 15.26
N GLU A 119 29.02 -8.86 15.89
CA GLU A 119 27.86 -9.40 16.63
C GLU A 119 26.94 -10.26 15.74
N LEU A 120 26.96 -10.00 14.45
CA LEU A 120 26.26 -10.75 13.44
C LEU A 120 27.23 -11.08 12.31
N THR A 121 27.31 -12.35 11.94
CA THR A 121 28.05 -12.79 10.75
C THR A 121 27.11 -13.53 9.81
N ALA A 122 27.46 -13.57 8.54
CA ALA A 122 26.68 -14.26 7.54
C ALA A 122 27.57 -14.95 6.50
N GLU A 123 27.07 -16.01 5.92
CA GLU A 123 27.68 -16.75 4.84
C GLU A 123 26.70 -16.90 3.69
N VAL A 124 27.13 -16.61 2.47
CA VAL A 124 26.36 -16.89 1.25
C VAL A 124 26.44 -18.38 0.95
N THR A 125 25.33 -19.10 1.10
CA THR A 125 25.25 -20.55 0.93
C THR A 125 24.81 -20.97 -0.48
N GLY A 126 24.21 -20.05 -1.25
CA GLY A 126 23.75 -20.35 -2.61
C GLY A 126 23.26 -19.11 -3.35
N GLU A 127 22.91 -19.33 -4.60
CA GLU A 127 22.27 -18.35 -5.49
C GLU A 127 20.89 -18.86 -5.90
N VAL A 128 19.92 -17.96 -6.04
CA VAL A 128 18.58 -18.27 -6.54
C VAL A 128 18.28 -17.47 -7.78
N GLU A 129 17.22 -17.87 -8.47
CA GLU A 129 16.74 -17.19 -9.66
C GLU A 129 16.52 -15.69 -9.42
N GLY A 130 16.80 -14.85 -10.42
CA GLY A 130 16.70 -13.38 -10.28
C GLY A 130 17.92 -12.73 -9.61
N GLY A 131 18.97 -13.49 -9.28
CA GLY A 131 20.25 -12.96 -8.76
C GLY A 131 20.28 -12.74 -7.26
N ASN A 132 19.25 -13.15 -6.51
CA ASN A 132 19.24 -13.17 -5.06
C ASN A 132 20.23 -14.23 -4.52
N ARG A 133 20.53 -14.16 -3.23
CA ARG A 133 21.43 -15.08 -2.53
C ARG A 133 20.69 -15.76 -1.39
N LEU A 134 21.02 -17.03 -1.13
CA LEU A 134 20.73 -17.67 0.15
C LEU A 134 21.85 -17.32 1.10
N VAL A 135 21.50 -16.72 2.23
CA VAL A 135 22.45 -16.21 3.23
C VAL A 135 22.11 -16.82 4.58
N ARG A 136 23.05 -17.55 5.17
CA ARG A 136 22.93 -18.10 6.52
C ARG A 136 23.53 -17.12 7.52
N PHE A 137 22.74 -16.76 8.52
CA PHE A 137 23.17 -15.85 9.59
C PHE A 137 23.61 -16.61 10.82
N HIS A 138 24.65 -16.10 11.49
CA HIS A 138 25.19 -16.61 12.74
C HIS A 138 25.21 -15.47 13.76
N TYR A 139 24.54 -15.65 14.88
CA TYR A 139 24.33 -14.66 15.93
C TYR A 139 24.11 -15.36 17.28
N GLN A 140 24.12 -14.58 18.35
CA GLN A 140 23.72 -15.05 19.69
C GLN A 140 22.43 -14.35 20.11
N GLY A 141 21.54 -15.06 20.78
CA GLY A 141 20.24 -14.52 21.25
C GLY A 141 19.14 -14.56 20.20
N ILE A 142 18.32 -13.52 20.17
CA ILE A 142 17.14 -13.43 19.31
C ILE A 142 17.49 -12.61 18.04
N PHE A 143 17.31 -13.20 16.87
CA PHE A 143 17.67 -12.57 15.59
C PHE A 143 17.01 -11.22 15.37
N LEU A 144 15.73 -11.08 15.74
CA LEU A 144 15.00 -9.83 15.61
C LEU A 144 15.61 -8.70 16.45
N GLU A 145 16.09 -9.00 17.66
CA GLU A 145 16.78 -8.02 18.51
C GLU A 145 18.11 -7.57 17.89
N VAL A 146 18.83 -8.50 17.26
CA VAL A 146 20.07 -8.19 16.53
C VAL A 146 19.77 -7.30 15.34
N LEU A 147 18.68 -7.60 14.59
CA LEU A 147 18.24 -6.76 13.46
C LEU A 147 17.82 -5.37 13.91
N GLU A 148 17.12 -5.22 15.04
CA GLU A 148 16.75 -3.91 15.57
C GLU A 148 17.97 -3.03 15.90
N ARG A 149 19.07 -3.62 16.37
CA ARG A 149 20.31 -2.89 16.64
C ARG A 149 21.09 -2.53 15.38
N LEU A 150 21.30 -3.49 14.48
CA LEU A 150 22.23 -3.39 13.36
C LEU A 150 21.55 -3.00 12.03
N GLY A 151 20.27 -3.31 11.91
CA GLY A 151 19.53 -3.12 10.67
C GLY A 151 19.06 -1.69 10.47
N ARG A 152 18.86 -1.34 9.20
CA ARG A 152 18.24 -0.09 8.77
C ARG A 152 16.92 -0.37 8.08
N MET A 153 16.00 0.60 8.14
CA MET A 153 14.73 0.51 7.43
C MET A 153 14.98 0.42 5.91
N PRO A 154 14.40 -0.57 5.24
CA PRO A 154 14.57 -0.76 3.80
C PRO A 154 13.66 0.19 3.02
N LEU A 155 13.96 1.49 3.06
CA LEU A 155 13.19 2.47 2.29
C LEU A 155 13.25 2.17 0.78
N PRO A 156 12.18 2.45 0.05
CA PRO A 156 12.15 2.33 -1.40
C PRO A 156 13.28 3.13 -2.08
N PRO A 157 13.79 2.69 -3.25
CA PRO A 157 14.98 3.28 -3.87
C PRO A 157 14.82 4.73 -4.33
N TYR A 158 13.59 5.23 -4.45
CA TYR A 158 13.30 6.62 -4.80
C TYR A 158 13.36 7.58 -3.59
N ILE A 159 13.38 7.05 -2.36
CA ILE A 159 13.60 7.83 -1.14
C ILE A 159 15.12 7.85 -0.89
N ARG A 160 15.70 9.04 -0.99
CA ARG A 160 17.15 9.27 -0.82
C ARG A 160 17.46 9.90 0.53
N GLU A 161 16.47 10.55 1.14
CA GLU A 161 16.58 11.17 2.45
C GLU A 161 16.62 10.12 3.57
N GLU A 162 17.44 10.35 4.57
CA GLU A 162 17.52 9.47 5.73
C GLU A 162 16.30 9.69 6.63
N LEU A 163 15.63 8.59 6.99
CA LEU A 163 14.50 8.63 7.90
C LEU A 163 15.01 8.67 9.36
N ARG A 164 14.85 9.82 10.02
CA ARG A 164 15.30 10.01 11.41
C ARG A 164 14.52 9.17 12.42
N ASP A 165 13.21 9.04 12.21
CA ASP A 165 12.30 8.25 13.04
C ASP A 165 11.77 7.05 12.24
N ARG A 166 12.22 5.86 12.59
CA ARG A 166 11.87 4.59 11.93
C ARG A 166 10.37 4.30 12.00
N GLU A 167 9.68 4.70 13.07
CA GLU A 167 8.24 4.50 13.24
C GLU A 167 7.40 5.32 12.24
N ARG A 168 8.00 6.32 11.59
CA ARG A 168 7.33 7.06 10.51
C ARG A 168 7.13 6.22 9.25
N TYR A 169 7.87 5.12 9.09
CA TYR A 169 7.66 4.13 8.01
C TYR A 169 6.94 2.87 8.53
N GLN A 170 6.18 2.99 9.61
CA GLN A 170 5.28 1.97 10.14
C GLN A 170 3.87 2.54 10.25
N THR A 171 2.84 1.70 10.02
CA THR A 171 1.47 2.09 10.35
C THR A 171 1.26 2.06 11.87
N VAL A 172 0.34 2.88 12.38
CA VAL A 172 0.04 2.92 13.82
C VAL A 172 -0.58 1.61 14.34
N TYR A 173 -1.00 0.74 13.45
CA TYR A 173 -1.63 -0.55 13.73
C TYR A 173 -0.78 -1.76 13.30
N SER A 174 0.47 -1.56 12.88
CA SER A 174 1.36 -2.65 12.46
C SER A 174 1.63 -3.64 13.59
N ARG A 175 1.51 -4.96 13.32
CA ARG A 175 1.64 -6.04 14.31
C ARG A 175 2.53 -7.17 13.84
N VAL A 176 2.30 -7.66 12.61
CA VAL A 176 2.92 -8.90 12.12
C VAL A 176 4.22 -8.56 11.38
N THR A 177 5.34 -8.79 12.05
CA THR A 177 6.67 -8.50 11.52
C THR A 177 7.03 -9.47 10.39
N GLY A 178 7.66 -8.96 9.32
CA GLY A 178 8.12 -9.81 8.19
C GLY A 178 8.12 -9.10 6.83
N SER A 179 7.61 -7.86 6.75
CA SER A 179 7.52 -7.12 5.51
C SER A 179 8.83 -6.39 5.17
N ALA A 180 9.21 -6.37 3.90
CA ALA A 180 10.33 -5.55 3.40
C ALA A 180 9.91 -4.10 3.08
N ALA A 181 8.61 -3.80 3.04
CA ALA A 181 8.10 -2.44 2.85
C ALA A 181 6.80 -2.22 3.60
N ALA A 182 6.51 -0.97 3.97
CA ALA A 182 5.27 -0.61 4.67
C ALA A 182 4.06 -0.63 3.72
N PRO A 183 2.85 -0.95 4.21
CA PRO A 183 1.60 -0.70 3.49
C PRO A 183 1.28 0.80 3.56
N THR A 184 1.86 1.57 2.65
CA THR A 184 2.03 3.03 2.77
C THR A 184 0.72 3.83 2.80
N ALA A 185 -0.38 3.32 2.23
CA ALA A 185 -1.69 3.95 2.36
C ALA A 185 -2.18 4.00 3.83
N GLY A 186 -1.73 3.07 4.66
CA GLY A 186 -2.01 3.05 6.09
C GLY A 186 -1.22 4.09 6.90
N LEU A 187 -0.16 4.68 6.32
CA LEU A 187 0.65 5.69 7.00
C LEU A 187 -0.09 7.00 7.27
N HIS A 188 -1.19 7.24 6.58
CA HIS A 188 -2.03 8.43 6.77
C HIS A 188 -2.90 8.36 8.02
N PHE A 189 -3.15 7.17 8.56
CA PHE A 189 -3.98 6.99 9.74
C PHE A 189 -3.24 7.37 11.02
N THR A 190 -3.98 8.01 11.93
CA THR A 190 -3.62 8.18 13.34
C THR A 190 -4.59 7.34 14.19
N ARG A 191 -4.24 7.08 15.46
CA ARG A 191 -5.14 6.37 16.39
C ARG A 191 -6.45 7.13 16.55
N GLU A 192 -6.38 8.44 16.73
CA GLU A 192 -7.54 9.32 16.91
C GLU A 192 -8.47 9.30 15.69
N LEU A 193 -7.91 9.21 14.47
CA LEU A 193 -8.73 9.09 13.26
C LEU A 193 -9.42 7.72 13.20
N MET A 194 -8.73 6.66 13.57
CA MET A 194 -9.31 5.30 13.64
C MET A 194 -10.45 5.25 14.65
N ASP A 195 -10.25 5.78 15.87
CA ASP A 195 -11.27 5.84 16.92
C ASP A 195 -12.52 6.61 16.44
N ARG A 196 -12.33 7.72 15.70
CA ARG A 196 -13.45 8.48 15.11
C ARG A 196 -14.20 7.67 14.06
N VAL A 197 -13.49 6.92 13.22
CA VAL A 197 -14.08 6.06 12.18
C VAL A 197 -14.90 4.93 12.83
N GLU A 198 -14.35 4.27 13.85
CA GLU A 198 -15.07 3.22 14.58
C GLU A 198 -16.30 3.75 15.32
N ALA A 199 -16.20 4.95 15.94
CA ALA A 199 -17.34 5.60 16.62
C ALA A 199 -18.51 5.93 15.67
N MET A 200 -18.28 5.99 14.35
CA MET A 200 -19.33 6.18 13.35
C MET A 200 -20.04 4.86 12.96
N GLY A 201 -19.63 3.73 13.52
CA GLY A 201 -20.14 2.41 13.15
C GLY A 201 -19.48 1.81 11.90
N VAL A 202 -18.26 2.22 11.58
CA VAL A 202 -17.39 1.58 10.58
C VAL A 202 -16.51 0.57 11.30
N GLU A 203 -16.52 -0.68 10.85
CA GLU A 203 -15.70 -1.74 11.45
C GLU A 203 -14.33 -1.83 10.78
N ILE A 204 -13.29 -2.20 11.53
CA ILE A 204 -11.92 -2.35 11.01
C ILE A 204 -11.52 -3.83 11.08
N GLY A 205 -11.13 -4.39 9.93
CA GLY A 205 -10.56 -5.71 9.80
C GLY A 205 -9.11 -5.66 9.34
N TYR A 206 -8.33 -6.65 9.76
CA TYR A 206 -6.92 -6.72 9.41
C TYR A 206 -6.62 -7.94 8.57
N VAL A 207 -5.77 -7.74 7.59
CA VAL A 207 -5.11 -8.79 6.81
C VAL A 207 -3.61 -8.61 6.91
N THR A 208 -2.84 -9.66 6.67
CA THR A 208 -1.39 -9.55 6.58
C THR A 208 -0.96 -9.84 5.14
N LEU A 209 -0.18 -8.97 4.54
CA LEU A 209 0.57 -9.26 3.32
C LEU A 209 1.99 -8.73 3.51
N HIS A 210 2.96 -9.64 3.44
CA HIS A 210 4.36 -9.27 3.51
C HIS A 210 4.81 -8.72 2.16
N VAL A 211 4.94 -7.40 2.08
CA VAL A 211 5.32 -6.70 0.86
C VAL A 211 6.76 -7.00 0.52
N GLY A 212 6.99 -7.56 -0.66
CA GLY A 212 8.31 -7.79 -1.23
C GLY A 212 8.84 -6.57 -1.99
N LEU A 213 10.15 -6.56 -2.26
CA LEU A 213 10.78 -5.50 -3.07
C LEU A 213 10.34 -5.49 -4.53
N GLY A 214 9.67 -6.55 -5.00
CA GLY A 214 9.11 -6.63 -6.34
C GLY A 214 8.15 -5.49 -6.66
N THR A 215 7.42 -5.01 -5.65
CA THR A 215 6.47 -3.89 -5.75
C THR A 215 7.12 -2.58 -6.27
N PHE A 216 8.42 -2.41 -6.10
CA PHE A 216 9.15 -1.23 -6.54
C PHE A 216 9.90 -1.44 -7.87
N ARG A 217 9.80 -2.61 -8.49
CA ARG A 217 10.40 -2.86 -9.79
C ARG A 217 9.51 -2.29 -10.88
N PRO A 218 10.04 -1.53 -11.84
CA PRO A 218 9.26 -1.10 -13.00
C PRO A 218 8.87 -2.31 -13.85
N VAL A 219 7.70 -2.23 -14.45
CA VAL A 219 7.28 -3.18 -15.49
C VAL A 219 8.18 -2.98 -16.71
N LYS A 220 8.72 -4.06 -17.26
CA LYS A 220 9.67 -4.02 -18.39
C LYS A 220 9.03 -4.47 -19.68
N GLU A 221 7.98 -5.24 -19.56
CA GLU A 221 7.24 -5.83 -20.66
C GLU A 221 6.44 -4.74 -21.38
N GLU A 222 6.38 -4.79 -22.70
CA GLU A 222 5.60 -3.85 -23.52
C GLU A 222 4.10 -4.13 -23.35
N GLU A 223 3.70 -5.39 -23.43
CA GLU A 223 2.33 -5.84 -23.18
C GLU A 223 2.15 -6.20 -21.71
N ILE A 224 1.13 -5.63 -21.06
CA ILE A 224 0.90 -5.86 -19.61
C ILE A 224 0.60 -7.33 -19.31
N THR A 225 0.04 -8.08 -20.26
CA THR A 225 -0.29 -9.52 -20.11
C THR A 225 0.94 -10.41 -20.01
N ASP A 226 2.09 -9.94 -20.46
CA ASP A 226 3.35 -10.69 -20.43
C ASP A 226 4.10 -10.51 -19.09
N HIS A 227 3.61 -9.61 -18.23
CA HIS A 227 4.22 -9.34 -16.94
C HIS A 227 3.97 -10.48 -15.94
N ASP A 228 5.06 -11.13 -15.47
CA ASP A 228 5.01 -12.11 -14.38
C ASP A 228 5.01 -11.38 -13.01
N MET A 229 3.84 -11.30 -12.39
CA MET A 229 3.69 -10.65 -11.08
C MET A 229 4.43 -11.44 -10.01
N HIS A 230 5.22 -10.74 -9.21
CA HIS A 230 5.94 -11.35 -8.08
C HIS A 230 4.97 -11.95 -7.04
N SER A 231 5.45 -13.00 -6.38
CA SER A 231 4.70 -13.71 -5.34
C SER A 231 4.89 -13.05 -3.99
N GLU A 232 3.78 -12.87 -3.25
CA GLU A 232 3.77 -12.35 -1.89
C GLU A 232 2.92 -13.22 -0.98
N TYR A 233 3.39 -13.44 0.26
CA TYR A 233 2.66 -14.24 1.24
C TYR A 233 1.62 -13.38 1.95
N CYS A 234 0.38 -13.88 1.99
CA CYS A 234 -0.72 -13.17 2.62
C CYS A 234 -1.59 -14.08 3.49
N VAL A 235 -2.27 -13.46 4.45
CA VAL A 235 -3.15 -14.12 5.43
C VAL A 235 -4.43 -13.31 5.56
N ILE A 236 -5.57 -14.00 5.50
CA ILE A 236 -6.89 -13.49 5.88
C ILE A 236 -7.31 -14.23 7.14
N PRO A 237 -7.33 -13.57 8.31
CA PRO A 237 -7.83 -14.14 9.54
C PRO A 237 -9.35 -14.42 9.46
N ARG A 238 -9.82 -15.36 10.27
CA ARG A 238 -11.23 -15.77 10.31
C ARG A 238 -12.17 -14.60 10.64
N GLU A 239 -11.81 -13.81 11.64
CA GLU A 239 -12.55 -12.62 12.05
C GLU A 239 -12.70 -11.59 10.93
N THR A 240 -11.68 -11.42 10.10
CA THR A 240 -11.72 -10.51 8.94
C THR A 240 -12.58 -11.08 7.81
N ALA A 241 -12.47 -12.37 7.52
CA ALA A 241 -13.33 -13.02 6.53
C ALA A 241 -14.81 -12.91 6.92
N GLU A 242 -15.15 -13.20 8.19
CA GLU A 242 -16.50 -13.07 8.75
C GLU A 242 -16.98 -11.61 8.73
N LEU A 243 -16.12 -10.63 9.02
CA LEU A 243 -16.44 -9.20 8.93
C LEU A 243 -16.82 -8.81 7.50
N ILE A 244 -16.01 -9.18 6.51
CA ILE A 244 -16.29 -8.91 5.08
C ILE A 244 -17.66 -9.48 4.69
N ASN A 245 -17.92 -10.75 5.02
CA ASN A 245 -19.17 -11.42 4.68
C ASN A 245 -20.38 -10.72 5.34
N ARG A 246 -20.26 -10.35 6.62
CA ARG A 246 -21.33 -9.61 7.34
C ARG A 246 -21.57 -8.23 6.72
N THR A 247 -20.51 -7.51 6.40
CA THR A 247 -20.60 -6.18 5.78
C THR A 247 -21.35 -6.25 4.46
N ARG A 248 -20.98 -7.19 3.58
CA ARG A 248 -21.66 -7.38 2.30
C ARG A 248 -23.12 -7.82 2.46
N ALA A 249 -23.41 -8.75 3.37
CA ALA A 249 -24.76 -9.22 3.62
C ALA A 249 -25.73 -8.11 4.06
N ARG A 250 -25.24 -7.07 4.74
CA ARG A 250 -26.03 -5.89 5.15
C ARG A 250 -25.98 -4.73 4.15
N GLY A 251 -25.34 -4.90 2.97
CA GLY A 251 -25.24 -3.86 1.95
C GLY A 251 -24.21 -2.76 2.28
N GLY A 252 -23.31 -2.98 3.24
CA GLY A 252 -22.18 -2.10 3.54
C GLY A 252 -21.06 -2.26 2.51
N ARG A 253 -20.15 -1.28 2.45
CA ARG A 253 -19.01 -1.29 1.53
C ARG A 253 -17.79 -1.92 2.17
N VAL A 254 -17.08 -2.74 1.42
CA VAL A 254 -15.73 -3.24 1.76
C VAL A 254 -14.71 -2.30 1.16
N ILE A 255 -14.01 -1.55 2.00
CA ILE A 255 -13.05 -0.52 1.63
C ILE A 255 -11.65 -1.01 1.95
N CYS A 256 -10.84 -1.25 0.94
CA CYS A 256 -9.44 -1.65 1.15
C CYS A 256 -8.56 -0.43 1.40
N VAL A 257 -7.72 -0.51 2.43
CA VAL A 257 -6.66 0.47 2.70
C VAL A 257 -5.35 -0.06 2.14
N GLY A 258 -4.97 0.47 1.00
CA GLY A 258 -3.81 0.07 0.22
C GLY A 258 -4.09 -1.04 -0.80
N THR A 259 -3.29 -1.03 -1.85
CA THR A 259 -3.30 -2.07 -2.90
C THR A 259 -2.94 -3.45 -2.35
N THR A 260 -2.20 -3.53 -1.26
CA THR A 260 -1.86 -4.77 -0.57
C THR A 260 -3.08 -5.44 0.05
N SER A 261 -3.95 -4.67 0.74
CA SER A 261 -5.22 -5.19 1.27
C SER A 261 -6.15 -5.63 0.14
N CYS A 262 -6.25 -4.83 -0.93
CA CYS A 262 -7.01 -5.19 -2.14
C CYS A 262 -6.53 -6.52 -2.73
N ARG A 263 -5.22 -6.65 -2.99
CA ARG A 263 -4.65 -7.89 -3.54
C ARG A 263 -4.88 -9.09 -2.63
N THR A 264 -4.82 -8.91 -1.32
CA THR A 264 -5.08 -9.99 -0.36
C THR A 264 -6.52 -10.49 -0.46
N VAL A 265 -7.51 -9.60 -0.37
CA VAL A 265 -8.91 -10.02 -0.38
C VAL A 265 -9.34 -10.55 -1.75
N GLU A 266 -8.92 -9.92 -2.85
CA GLU A 266 -9.27 -10.34 -4.20
C GLU A 266 -8.61 -11.68 -4.61
N SER A 267 -7.45 -12.02 -4.03
CA SER A 267 -6.77 -13.30 -4.30
C SER A 267 -7.56 -14.51 -3.85
N TRP A 268 -8.33 -14.37 -2.78
CA TRP A 268 -9.00 -15.50 -2.11
C TRP A 268 -10.52 -15.39 -2.10
N ALA A 269 -11.08 -14.35 -2.71
CA ALA A 269 -12.51 -14.19 -2.87
C ALA A 269 -13.11 -15.29 -3.75
N GLY A 270 -14.17 -15.94 -3.30
CA GLY A 270 -14.99 -16.80 -4.13
C GLY A 270 -15.62 -16.05 -5.30
N GLU A 271 -16.12 -16.74 -6.32
CA GLU A 271 -16.76 -16.09 -7.48
C GLU A 271 -18.03 -15.31 -7.09
N ASP A 272 -18.67 -15.71 -6.01
CA ASP A 272 -19.82 -15.03 -5.37
C ASP A 272 -19.37 -13.90 -4.42
N GLY A 273 -18.07 -13.75 -4.22
CA GLY A 273 -17.44 -12.82 -3.28
C GLY A 273 -17.51 -13.28 -1.83
N HIS A 274 -17.81 -14.55 -1.55
CA HIS A 274 -17.69 -15.11 -0.22
C HIS A 274 -16.21 -15.20 0.20
N MET A 275 -15.93 -14.91 1.47
CA MET A 275 -14.59 -14.93 2.03
C MET A 275 -14.45 -16.03 3.07
N GLU A 276 -13.31 -16.74 3.02
CA GLU A 276 -12.90 -17.69 4.04
C GLU A 276 -11.52 -17.31 4.60
N ALA A 277 -11.27 -17.75 5.84
CA ALA A 277 -9.94 -17.64 6.43
C ALA A 277 -8.93 -18.44 5.61
N ARG A 278 -7.85 -17.78 5.19
CA ARG A 278 -6.85 -18.41 4.32
C ARG A 278 -5.48 -17.77 4.47
N ALA A 279 -4.45 -18.60 4.25
CA ALA A 279 -3.07 -18.14 4.17
C ALA A 279 -2.38 -18.80 2.97
N GLY A 280 -1.51 -18.07 2.30
CA GLY A 280 -0.77 -18.59 1.15
C GLY A 280 -0.10 -17.51 0.31
N TRP A 281 0.49 -17.95 -0.79
CA TRP A 281 1.17 -17.08 -1.73
C TRP A 281 0.22 -16.60 -2.82
N THR A 282 0.26 -15.31 -3.14
CA THR A 282 -0.50 -14.71 -4.24
C THR A 282 0.43 -14.13 -5.29
N LYS A 283 0.04 -14.32 -6.55
CA LYS A 283 0.62 -13.65 -7.74
C LYS A 283 -0.43 -12.82 -8.47
N ILE A 284 -1.53 -12.45 -7.78
CA ILE A 284 -2.62 -11.75 -8.44
C ILE A 284 -2.11 -10.46 -9.09
N PHE A 285 -2.40 -10.30 -10.36
CA PHE A 285 -2.15 -9.10 -11.14
C PHE A 285 -3.49 -8.52 -11.58
N ILE A 286 -3.82 -7.35 -11.04
CA ILE A 286 -5.07 -6.64 -11.30
C ILE A 286 -4.79 -5.49 -12.26
N TYR A 287 -5.48 -5.49 -13.40
CA TYR A 287 -5.40 -4.47 -14.44
C TYR A 287 -6.76 -4.29 -15.13
N PRO A 288 -6.99 -3.27 -15.96
CA PRO A 288 -8.28 -3.03 -16.60
C PRO A 288 -8.85 -4.25 -17.30
N GLY A 289 -10.12 -4.54 -17.00
CA GLY A 289 -10.81 -5.78 -17.36
C GLY A 289 -10.99 -6.74 -16.18
N TYR A 290 -10.27 -6.56 -15.08
CA TYR A 290 -10.48 -7.32 -13.85
C TYR A 290 -11.84 -6.96 -13.22
N ARG A 291 -12.60 -7.98 -12.81
CA ARG A 291 -13.86 -7.82 -12.08
C ARG A 291 -13.61 -8.01 -10.58
N PHE A 292 -13.71 -6.93 -9.82
CA PHE A 292 -13.61 -7.01 -8.37
C PHE A 292 -14.77 -7.83 -7.79
N LYS A 293 -14.42 -8.74 -6.89
CA LYS A 293 -15.35 -9.69 -6.28
C LYS A 293 -15.83 -9.23 -4.90
N VAL A 294 -14.97 -8.51 -4.19
CA VAL A 294 -15.18 -8.13 -2.78
C VAL A 294 -15.01 -6.64 -2.57
N MET A 295 -13.97 -6.02 -3.14
CA MET A 295 -13.65 -4.62 -2.88
C MET A 295 -14.61 -3.66 -3.59
N ASP A 296 -15.24 -2.76 -2.82
CA ASP A 296 -16.12 -1.71 -3.34
C ASP A 296 -15.41 -0.37 -3.52
N ALA A 297 -14.47 -0.06 -2.62
CA ALA A 297 -13.72 1.20 -2.62
C ALA A 297 -12.27 1.00 -2.16
N LEU A 298 -11.41 1.95 -2.51
CA LEU A 298 -9.98 1.88 -2.26
C LEU A 298 -9.45 3.20 -1.70
N ILE A 299 -8.69 3.12 -0.60
CA ILE A 299 -7.80 4.18 -0.12
C ILE A 299 -6.38 3.82 -0.55
N THR A 300 -5.68 4.70 -1.25
CA THR A 300 -4.35 4.41 -1.77
C THR A 300 -3.49 5.66 -1.87
N ASN A 301 -2.17 5.51 -2.05
CA ASN A 301 -1.28 6.60 -2.45
C ASN A 301 -1.36 6.84 -3.96
N PHE A 302 -0.80 7.94 -4.43
CA PHE A 302 -0.50 8.12 -5.85
C PHE A 302 0.70 7.24 -6.25
N HIS A 303 0.59 6.58 -7.41
CA HIS A 303 1.53 5.59 -7.90
C HIS A 303 2.38 6.12 -9.07
N LEU A 304 3.47 5.40 -9.42
CA LEU A 304 4.32 5.71 -10.56
C LEU A 304 3.60 5.52 -11.89
N PRO A 305 3.97 6.30 -12.91
CA PRO A 305 3.67 5.95 -14.29
C PRO A 305 4.10 4.52 -14.59
N GLU A 306 3.33 3.84 -15.42
CA GLU A 306 3.63 2.51 -15.96
C GLU A 306 3.83 1.40 -14.91
N SER A 307 3.39 1.62 -13.66
CA SER A 307 3.49 0.62 -12.59
C SER A 307 2.28 -0.31 -12.54
N THR A 308 2.46 -1.51 -11.99
CA THR A 308 1.34 -2.44 -11.72
C THR A 308 0.28 -1.85 -10.81
N LEU A 309 0.64 -0.85 -9.99
CA LEU A 309 -0.27 -0.23 -9.03
C LEU A 309 -1.21 0.79 -9.68
N ILE A 310 -0.74 1.59 -10.65
CA ILE A 310 -1.65 2.46 -11.43
C ILE A 310 -2.58 1.62 -12.31
N MET A 311 -2.13 0.43 -12.76
CA MET A 311 -2.98 -0.50 -13.50
C MET A 311 -4.12 -1.03 -12.62
N LEU A 312 -3.85 -1.37 -11.34
CA LEU A 312 -4.87 -1.79 -10.37
C LEU A 312 -5.89 -0.68 -10.12
N VAL A 313 -5.42 0.54 -9.87
CA VAL A 313 -6.30 1.71 -9.67
C VAL A 313 -7.15 1.97 -10.92
N SER A 314 -6.55 1.82 -12.10
CA SER A 314 -7.24 1.95 -13.39
C SER A 314 -8.27 0.84 -13.64
N ALA A 315 -8.06 -0.34 -13.09
CA ALA A 315 -9.07 -1.42 -13.13
C ALA A 315 -10.32 -1.06 -12.32
N LEU A 316 -10.16 -0.30 -11.20
CA LEU A 316 -11.28 0.09 -10.33
C LEU A 316 -12.11 1.26 -10.90
N ALA A 317 -11.45 2.31 -11.39
CA ALA A 317 -12.13 3.55 -11.77
C ALA A 317 -12.13 3.83 -13.29
N GLY A 318 -11.47 2.99 -14.09
CA GLY A 318 -11.24 3.23 -15.50
C GLY A 318 -9.97 4.04 -15.76
N ARG A 319 -9.19 3.61 -16.75
CA ARG A 319 -7.88 4.20 -17.06
C ARG A 319 -7.93 5.70 -17.31
N GLU A 320 -8.84 6.15 -18.15
CA GLU A 320 -8.94 7.57 -18.55
C GLU A 320 -9.26 8.47 -17.36
N ARG A 321 -10.17 8.04 -16.48
CA ARG A 321 -10.54 8.79 -15.26
C ARG A 321 -9.39 8.86 -14.28
N VAL A 322 -8.65 7.75 -14.15
CA VAL A 322 -7.46 7.71 -13.27
C VAL A 322 -6.37 8.63 -13.80
N LEU A 323 -6.04 8.58 -15.10
CA LEU A 323 -5.02 9.44 -15.68
C LEU A 323 -5.41 10.92 -15.56
N ALA A 324 -6.67 11.29 -15.82
CA ALA A 324 -7.15 12.65 -15.63
C ALA A 324 -7.02 13.13 -14.18
N ALA A 325 -7.34 12.27 -13.19
CA ALA A 325 -7.17 12.58 -11.78
C ALA A 325 -5.68 12.70 -11.38
N TYR A 326 -4.79 11.95 -12.03
CA TYR A 326 -3.34 12.04 -11.80
C TYR A 326 -2.74 13.30 -12.42
N GLU A 327 -3.16 13.69 -13.62
CA GLU A 327 -2.79 14.97 -14.24
C GLU A 327 -3.23 16.15 -13.38
N GLU A 328 -4.47 16.11 -12.85
CA GLU A 328 -4.97 17.08 -11.88
C GLU A 328 -4.10 17.12 -10.62
N ALA A 329 -3.74 15.96 -10.07
CA ALA A 329 -2.88 15.88 -8.89
C ALA A 329 -1.49 16.48 -9.14
N VAL A 330 -0.91 16.27 -10.34
CA VAL A 330 0.35 16.91 -10.76
C VAL A 330 0.19 18.41 -10.85
N ARG A 331 -0.87 18.91 -11.52
CA ARG A 331 -1.18 20.33 -11.66
C ARG A 331 -1.34 21.04 -10.32
N GLU A 332 -2.03 20.39 -9.39
CA GLU A 332 -2.28 20.86 -8.03
C GLU A 332 -1.12 20.57 -7.08
N ARG A 333 0.00 20.03 -7.59
CA ARG A 333 1.21 19.74 -6.83
C ARG A 333 0.95 18.84 -5.61
N TYR A 334 0.20 17.76 -5.79
CA TYR A 334 0.13 16.67 -4.82
C TYR A 334 1.49 16.01 -4.69
N ARG A 335 1.73 15.42 -3.53
CA ARG A 335 2.92 14.64 -3.26
C ARG A 335 2.67 13.18 -3.64
N PHE A 336 3.63 12.57 -4.30
CA PHE A 336 3.50 11.22 -4.84
C PHE A 336 4.27 10.19 -4.01
N PHE A 337 3.88 8.92 -4.11
CA PHE A 337 4.50 7.74 -3.51
C PHE A 337 4.31 7.58 -2.00
N SER A 338 5.22 6.77 -1.39
CA SER A 338 5.10 6.23 -0.03
C SER A 338 4.84 7.28 1.06
N PHE A 339 5.45 8.45 0.95
CA PHE A 339 5.26 9.57 1.88
C PHE A 339 4.42 10.70 1.28
N GLY A 340 3.81 10.42 0.15
CA GLY A 340 2.96 11.37 -0.56
C GLY A 340 1.58 11.54 0.05
N ASP A 341 0.68 12.04 -0.78
CA ASP A 341 -0.73 12.25 -0.48
C ASP A 341 -1.55 11.01 -0.84
N ALA A 342 -2.84 11.02 -0.54
CA ALA A 342 -3.74 9.89 -0.70
C ALA A 342 -4.82 10.12 -1.75
N MET A 343 -5.39 9.02 -2.24
CA MET A 343 -6.65 8.97 -2.97
C MET A 343 -7.67 8.13 -2.20
N PHE A 344 -8.93 8.52 -2.29
CA PHE A 344 -10.08 7.69 -1.93
C PHE A 344 -10.95 7.50 -3.18
N ILE A 345 -11.13 6.26 -3.61
CA ILE A 345 -11.83 5.92 -4.85
C ILE A 345 -13.06 5.11 -4.52
N ALA A 346 -14.25 5.67 -4.76
CA ALA A 346 -15.54 5.07 -4.43
C ALA A 346 -16.63 5.58 -5.35
N SER A 347 -17.81 4.96 -5.31
CA SER A 347 -19.03 5.49 -5.94
C SER A 347 -19.67 6.59 -5.08
N GLY A 348 -20.36 7.54 -5.72
CA GLY A 348 -21.15 8.57 -5.05
C GLY A 348 -20.33 9.70 -4.40
N ILE A 349 -19.13 9.96 -4.88
CA ILE A 349 -18.33 11.12 -4.48
C ILE A 349 -18.93 12.38 -5.12
N GLY A 350 -19.14 13.43 -4.32
CA GLY A 350 -19.69 14.71 -4.80
C GLY A 350 -21.21 14.75 -4.97
N GLU A 351 -21.93 13.66 -4.69
CA GLU A 351 -23.40 13.65 -4.78
C GLU A 351 -24.09 14.38 -3.59
N ASN A 352 -23.39 14.56 -2.48
CA ASN A 352 -23.93 15.18 -1.26
C ASN A 352 -23.69 16.69 -1.13
N VAL A 353 -23.23 17.37 -2.16
CA VAL A 353 -23.31 18.83 -2.22
C VAL A 353 -24.78 19.18 -2.49
N GLN A 354 -25.58 19.32 -1.43
CA GLN A 354 -26.89 19.95 -1.50
C GLN A 354 -26.66 21.31 -2.16
N ASN A 355 -27.10 21.42 -3.41
CA ASN A 355 -27.10 22.69 -4.13
C ASN A 355 -28.12 23.61 -3.41
N PRO A 356 -27.69 24.63 -2.67
CA PRO A 356 -28.64 25.50 -1.93
C PRO A 356 -29.62 26.21 -2.85
N GLU A 357 -29.37 26.26 -4.18
CA GLU A 357 -30.24 26.92 -5.15
C GLU A 357 -31.47 26.07 -5.55
N LYS A 358 -31.54 24.76 -5.27
CA LYS A 358 -32.73 23.95 -5.59
C LYS A 358 -33.82 23.93 -4.52
N THR A 359 -33.56 24.48 -3.34
CA THR A 359 -34.51 24.46 -2.21
C THR A 359 -35.47 25.69 -2.23
N GLU A 360 -35.15 26.75 -2.99
CA GLU A 360 -36.04 27.93 -3.06
C GLU A 360 -37.09 27.88 -4.14
N ILE A 361 -36.91 27.08 -5.22
CA ILE A 361 -37.88 27.04 -6.35
C ILE A 361 -39.14 26.23 -6.02
N SER A 362 -39.10 25.36 -5.02
CA SER A 362 -40.30 24.56 -4.67
C SER A 362 -41.22 25.19 -3.63
N ARG A 363 -40.92 26.39 -3.11
CA ARG A 363 -41.75 27.10 -2.12
C ARG A 363 -42.54 28.27 -2.67
N VAL A 364 -42.39 28.65 -3.93
CA VAL A 364 -43.05 29.83 -4.55
C VAL A 364 -44.24 29.45 -5.44
N SER A 365 -44.50 28.17 -5.73
CA SER A 365 -45.59 27.78 -6.63
C SER A 365 -46.88 27.28 -5.94
N GLY A 366 -47.19 27.78 -4.78
CA GLY A 366 -48.33 27.30 -3.97
C GLY A 366 -49.16 28.38 -3.29
N SER A 367 -49.45 29.54 -3.92
CA SER A 367 -50.49 30.45 -3.41
C SER A 367 -50.94 31.43 -4.46
N GLU A 368 -51.70 31.00 -5.45
CA GLU A 368 -52.66 31.86 -6.14
C GLU A 368 -54.07 31.38 -5.77
N ARG A 369 -54.67 32.06 -4.80
CA ARG A 369 -56.11 32.02 -4.55
C ARG A 369 -56.77 32.96 -5.53
N LYS A 370 -57.71 32.44 -6.34
CA LYS A 370 -58.67 33.23 -7.09
C LYS A 370 -59.56 34.00 -6.13
N PRO A 371 -59.92 35.25 -6.38
CA PRO A 371 -61.04 35.88 -5.72
C PRO A 371 -62.37 35.50 -6.42
N ASP A 372 -63.29 35.07 -5.60
CA ASP A 372 -64.72 34.89 -6.00
C ASP A 372 -65.31 36.24 -6.39
N GLY A 373 -65.92 36.26 -7.56
CA GLY A 373 -66.80 37.32 -7.96
C GLY A 373 -68.21 37.07 -7.48
N ASN A 374 -68.82 38.07 -6.94
CA ASN A 374 -70.28 38.18 -6.87
C ASN A 374 -70.65 39.63 -7.12
N ASP A 375 -71.62 39.78 -7.98
CA ASP A 375 -72.46 40.86 -8.47
C ASP A 375 -72.00 41.64 -9.72
#